data_76fe54d3afa3cbe23d388b71171b33be
#
_entry.id   76fe54d3afa3cbe23d388b71171b33be
#
_cell.length_a   1.000
_cell.length_b   1.000
_cell.length_c   1.000
_cell.angle_alpha   90.00
_cell.angle_beta   90.00
_cell.angle_gamma   90.00
#
_symmetry.space_group_name_H-M   'P 1'
#
loop_
_entity.id
_entity.type
_entity.pdbx_description
1 polymer ?
#
loop_
_entity_poly.entity_id
_entity_poly.type
_entity_poly.pdbx_seq_one_letter_code
_entity_poly.pdbx_strand_id
1 'polypeptide(L)'
;IGGTLAHLAAMKELGDIIVFDIAEGTPQGKALDIAESAPVDGFDSILKGANDYSQIQDCDVCIVTAGVPRKPGMSRDDLLGINLKVMKSVGEGIKANAPEAFVICITNPLDAMVWALREFSGLPHNKVVGMAGILDSARFRHFLAEEFSVSVKDITAFVLGGHGDTMVPLPRYSAVGGIPLPDL
;
A
#
# COMPACT_ATOMS: atom_id res chain seq x y z
N ILE A 1 8.13 -2.96 2.83
CA ILE A 1 6.70 -2.54 2.96
C ILE A 1 5.81 -3.78 2.93
N GLY A 2 5.84 -4.61 1.87
CA GLY A 2 4.95 -5.77 1.72
C GLY A 2 4.95 -6.72 2.92
N GLY A 3 6.13 -7.12 3.43
CA GLY A 3 6.23 -7.96 4.62
C GLY A 3 5.63 -7.33 5.89
N THR A 4 5.79 -6.02 6.08
CA THR A 4 5.16 -5.30 7.20
C THR A 4 3.64 -5.27 7.07
N LEU A 5 3.12 -5.07 5.86
CA LEU A 5 1.68 -5.12 5.59
C LEU A 5 1.12 -6.52 5.85
N ALA A 6 1.82 -7.57 5.40
CA ALA A 6 1.43 -8.96 5.67
C ALA A 6 1.35 -9.25 7.18
N HIS A 7 2.35 -8.82 7.94
CA HIS A 7 2.34 -8.98 9.41
C HIS A 7 1.15 -8.25 10.05
N LEU A 8 0.95 -6.97 9.72
CA LEU A 8 -0.17 -6.20 10.28
C LEU A 8 -1.54 -6.74 9.87
N ALA A 9 -1.67 -7.27 8.65
CA ALA A 9 -2.90 -7.90 8.19
C ALA A 9 -3.17 -9.22 8.95
N ALA A 10 -2.12 -10.01 9.19
CA ALA A 10 -2.21 -11.24 9.99
C ALA A 10 -2.63 -10.95 11.44
N MET A 11 -1.95 -10.02 12.11
CA MET A 11 -2.30 -9.61 13.48
C MET A 11 -3.73 -9.08 13.63
N LYS A 12 -4.28 -8.51 12.56
CA LYS A 12 -5.67 -8.01 12.54
C LYS A 12 -6.66 -9.04 12.02
N GLU A 13 -6.19 -10.24 11.69
CA GLU A 13 -7.00 -11.33 11.15
C GLU A 13 -7.91 -10.89 9.98
N LEU A 14 -7.34 -10.10 9.04
CA LEU A 14 -8.09 -9.60 7.90
C LEU A 14 -8.38 -10.69 6.85
N GLY A 15 -7.74 -11.85 6.96
CA GLY A 15 -7.87 -13.00 6.09
C GLY A 15 -6.58 -13.81 6.02
N ASP A 16 -6.58 -14.86 5.21
CA ASP A 16 -5.39 -15.62 4.86
C ASP A 16 -4.51 -14.83 3.89
N ILE A 17 -3.19 -14.97 4.03
CA ILE A 17 -2.24 -14.07 3.38
C ILE A 17 -1.27 -14.85 2.49
N ILE A 18 -1.15 -14.43 1.25
CA ILE A 18 -0.12 -14.88 0.32
C ILE A 18 0.91 -13.75 0.18
N VAL A 19 2.13 -14.01 0.64
CA VAL A 19 3.27 -13.11 0.42
C VAL A 19 3.90 -13.50 -0.91
N PHE A 20 3.76 -12.64 -1.93
CA PHE A 20 4.29 -12.88 -3.26
C PHE A 20 5.54 -12.03 -3.53
N ASP A 21 6.60 -12.66 -4.04
CA ASP A 21 7.78 -11.98 -4.57
C ASP A 21 8.41 -12.83 -5.69
N ILE A 22 9.10 -12.19 -6.64
CA ILE A 22 9.85 -12.88 -7.70
C ILE A 22 11.17 -13.47 -7.19
N ALA A 23 11.68 -13.01 -6.05
CA ALA A 23 12.90 -13.51 -5.43
C ALA A 23 12.62 -14.83 -4.70
N GLU A 24 13.18 -15.93 -5.21
CA GLU A 24 13.02 -17.25 -4.61
C GLU A 24 13.43 -17.27 -3.13
N GLY A 25 12.66 -17.97 -2.31
CA GLY A 25 12.89 -18.12 -0.87
C GLY A 25 12.49 -16.91 -0.01
N THR A 26 12.52 -15.71 -0.58
CA THR A 26 12.18 -14.48 0.17
C THR A 26 10.75 -14.46 0.69
N PRO A 27 9.71 -14.71 -0.13
CA PRO A 27 8.34 -14.70 0.36
C PRO A 27 8.06 -15.88 1.31
N GLN A 28 8.66 -17.05 1.07
CA GLN A 28 8.50 -18.22 1.93
C GLN A 28 9.10 -17.97 3.33
N GLY A 29 10.34 -17.46 3.37
CA GLY A 29 11.00 -17.12 4.63
C GLY A 29 10.24 -16.03 5.39
N LYS A 30 9.72 -15.02 4.69
CA LYS A 30 8.94 -13.95 5.31
C LYS A 30 7.58 -14.43 5.83
N ALA A 31 6.89 -15.27 5.08
CA ALA A 31 5.64 -15.85 5.52
C ALA A 31 5.82 -16.76 6.76
N LEU A 32 6.89 -17.57 6.78
CA LEU A 32 7.23 -18.41 7.92
C LEU A 32 7.58 -17.59 9.16
N ASP A 33 8.46 -16.60 9.04
CA ASP A 33 8.87 -15.67 10.10
C ASP A 33 7.65 -14.99 10.79
N ILE A 34 6.65 -14.57 9.99
CA ILE A 34 5.42 -13.99 10.52
C ILE A 34 4.54 -15.07 11.17
N ALA A 35 4.39 -16.23 10.54
CA ALA A 35 3.58 -17.31 11.08
C ALA A 35 4.10 -17.81 12.44
N GLU A 36 5.42 -17.84 12.63
CA GLU A 36 6.06 -18.23 13.90
C GLU A 36 5.80 -17.23 15.04
N SER A 37 5.42 -15.98 14.74
CA SER A 37 5.00 -15.02 15.76
C SER A 37 3.55 -15.23 16.24
N ALA A 38 2.73 -15.95 15.47
CA ALA A 38 1.31 -16.14 15.78
C ALA A 38 1.00 -16.65 17.20
N PRO A 39 1.73 -17.62 17.76
CA PRO A 39 1.49 -18.08 19.13
C PRO A 39 1.77 -17.01 20.21
N VAL A 40 2.60 -16.02 19.89
CA VAL A 40 2.96 -14.91 20.80
C VAL A 40 2.00 -13.75 20.64
N ASP A 41 1.70 -13.40 19.38
CA ASP A 41 0.88 -12.23 19.03
C ASP A 41 -0.63 -12.53 19.06
N GLY A 42 -1.02 -13.79 19.07
CA GLY A 42 -2.40 -14.25 19.26
C GLY A 42 -3.27 -14.08 18.02
N PHE A 43 -2.82 -14.55 16.85
CA PHE A 43 -3.62 -14.58 15.61
C PHE A 43 -3.56 -15.97 14.94
N ASP A 44 -4.58 -16.29 14.13
CA ASP A 44 -4.72 -17.58 13.44
C ASP A 44 -4.70 -17.49 11.90
N SER A 45 -4.41 -16.32 11.33
CA SER A 45 -4.30 -16.15 9.88
C SER A 45 -3.26 -17.08 9.28
N ILE A 46 -3.59 -17.74 8.17
CA ILE A 46 -2.67 -18.60 7.43
C ILE A 46 -1.78 -17.73 6.53
N LEU A 47 -0.46 -17.96 6.62
CA LEU A 47 0.49 -17.25 5.76
C LEU A 47 1.22 -18.23 4.85
N LYS A 48 1.32 -17.89 3.56
CA LYS A 48 2.06 -18.66 2.54
C LYS A 48 2.94 -17.74 1.72
N GLY A 49 4.16 -18.18 1.39
CA GLY A 49 5.04 -17.52 0.43
C GLY A 49 4.84 -18.08 -0.97
N ALA A 50 4.87 -17.21 -1.99
CA ALA A 50 4.64 -17.57 -3.39
C ALA A 50 5.63 -16.85 -4.33
N ASN A 51 6.06 -17.57 -5.37
CA ASN A 51 6.87 -17.02 -6.47
C ASN A 51 6.17 -17.14 -7.84
N ASP A 52 5.04 -17.83 -7.90
CA ASP A 52 4.27 -18.04 -9.12
C ASP A 52 2.87 -17.42 -8.99
N TYR A 53 2.40 -16.74 -10.03
CA TYR A 53 1.09 -16.09 -10.03
C TYR A 53 -0.08 -17.07 -9.90
N SER A 54 0.07 -18.35 -10.29
CA SER A 54 -1.00 -19.34 -10.06
C SER A 54 -1.35 -19.51 -8.57
N GLN A 55 -0.44 -19.13 -7.68
CA GLN A 55 -0.64 -19.24 -6.23
C GLN A 55 -1.51 -18.12 -5.65
N ILE A 56 -1.75 -17.03 -6.41
CA ILE A 56 -2.70 -15.97 -6.03
C ILE A 56 -4.10 -16.21 -6.60
N GLN A 57 -4.37 -17.40 -7.11
CA GLN A 57 -5.68 -17.73 -7.67
C GLN A 57 -6.79 -17.44 -6.65
N ASP A 58 -7.85 -16.80 -7.16
CA ASP A 58 -9.06 -16.44 -6.39
C ASP A 58 -8.83 -15.55 -5.15
N CYS A 59 -7.70 -14.85 -5.07
CA CYS A 59 -7.50 -13.85 -4.03
C CYS A 59 -8.54 -12.71 -4.14
N ASP A 60 -9.16 -12.35 -3.02
CA ASP A 60 -10.14 -11.24 -2.94
C ASP A 60 -9.49 -9.87 -3.04
N VAL A 61 -8.28 -9.73 -2.47
CA VAL A 61 -7.56 -8.46 -2.42
C VAL A 61 -6.09 -8.65 -2.79
N CYS A 62 -5.59 -7.83 -3.72
CA CYS A 62 -4.18 -7.77 -4.07
C CYS A 62 -3.58 -6.42 -3.66
N ILE A 63 -2.64 -6.42 -2.72
CA ILE A 63 -1.90 -5.21 -2.33
C ILE A 63 -0.55 -5.19 -3.06
N VAL A 64 -0.38 -4.27 -3.98
CA VAL A 64 0.78 -4.21 -4.88
C VAL A 64 1.80 -3.20 -4.35
N THR A 65 2.90 -3.71 -3.82
CA THR A 65 4.07 -2.94 -3.36
C THR A 65 5.29 -3.15 -4.25
N ALA A 66 5.15 -3.99 -5.28
CA ALA A 66 6.22 -4.36 -6.19
C ALA A 66 6.73 -3.13 -6.97
N GLY A 67 8.03 -2.98 -7.05
CA GLY A 67 8.67 -1.88 -7.76
C GLY A 67 10.07 -1.58 -7.22
N VAL A 68 10.80 -0.77 -7.97
CA VAL A 68 12.15 -0.35 -7.58
C VAL A 68 12.05 1.02 -6.91
N PRO A 69 12.68 1.22 -5.73
CA PRO A 69 12.78 2.54 -5.12
C PRO A 69 13.71 3.44 -5.94
N ARG A 70 13.48 4.75 -5.88
CA ARG A 70 14.37 5.72 -6.52
C ARG A 70 15.79 5.62 -5.92
N LYS A 71 16.78 5.48 -6.79
CA LYS A 71 18.20 5.46 -6.41
C LYS A 71 18.85 6.83 -6.72
N PRO A 72 19.94 7.20 -6.04
CA PRO A 72 20.71 8.38 -6.39
C PRO A 72 21.11 8.35 -7.86
N GLY A 73 20.97 9.47 -8.56
CA GLY A 73 21.26 9.60 -10.00
C GLY A 73 20.15 9.13 -10.95
N MET A 74 19.07 8.55 -10.45
CA MET A 74 17.92 8.12 -11.27
C MET A 74 16.94 9.28 -11.48
N SER A 75 16.59 9.53 -12.74
CA SER A 75 15.55 10.50 -13.10
C SER A 75 14.14 9.98 -12.71
N ARG A 76 13.12 10.87 -12.76
CA ARG A 76 11.73 10.46 -12.61
C ARG A 76 11.28 9.54 -13.76
N ASP A 77 11.74 9.83 -14.97
CA ASP A 77 11.39 9.07 -16.17
C ASP A 77 12.02 7.68 -16.18
N ASP A 78 13.24 7.54 -15.68
CA ASP A 78 13.89 6.23 -15.50
C ASP A 78 13.11 5.36 -14.53
N LEU A 79 12.70 5.92 -13.39
CA LEU A 79 11.89 5.22 -12.40
C LEU A 79 10.54 4.82 -12.97
N LEU A 80 9.88 5.72 -13.69
CA LEU A 80 8.61 5.48 -14.37
C LEU A 80 8.74 4.30 -15.35
N GLY A 81 9.75 4.34 -16.23
CA GLY A 81 9.98 3.30 -17.23
C GLY A 81 10.24 1.90 -16.64
N ILE A 82 10.99 1.84 -15.53
CA ILE A 82 11.26 0.58 -14.83
C ILE A 82 9.97 0.06 -14.18
N ASN A 83 9.29 0.88 -13.41
CA ASN A 83 8.11 0.46 -12.67
C ASN A 83 6.90 0.19 -13.58
N LEU A 84 6.80 0.80 -14.77
CA LEU A 84 5.81 0.42 -15.77
C LEU A 84 5.96 -1.05 -16.22
N LYS A 85 7.18 -1.54 -16.39
CA LYS A 85 7.43 -2.95 -16.71
C LYS A 85 7.01 -3.87 -15.58
N VAL A 86 7.25 -3.47 -14.35
CA VAL A 86 6.79 -4.20 -13.15
C VAL A 86 5.27 -4.23 -13.11
N MET A 87 4.61 -3.08 -13.28
CA MET A 87 3.13 -3.00 -13.29
C MET A 87 2.52 -3.83 -14.42
N LYS A 88 3.18 -3.94 -15.58
CA LYS A 88 2.73 -4.81 -16.66
C LYS A 88 2.73 -6.27 -16.21
N SER A 89 3.85 -6.77 -15.69
CA SER A 89 3.96 -8.15 -15.20
C SER A 89 2.94 -8.46 -14.10
N VAL A 90 2.79 -7.55 -13.12
CA VAL A 90 1.83 -7.71 -12.02
C VAL A 90 0.40 -7.68 -12.53
N GLY A 91 0.06 -6.71 -13.39
CA GLY A 91 -1.29 -6.58 -13.95
C GLY A 91 -1.71 -7.79 -14.79
N GLU A 92 -0.83 -8.28 -15.64
CA GLU A 92 -1.06 -9.50 -16.42
C GLU A 92 -1.22 -10.73 -15.52
N GLY A 93 -0.41 -10.84 -14.44
CA GLY A 93 -0.51 -11.92 -13.45
C GLY A 93 -1.84 -11.90 -12.69
N ILE A 94 -2.29 -10.74 -12.23
CA ILE A 94 -3.60 -10.55 -11.56
C ILE A 94 -4.74 -10.88 -12.54
N LYS A 95 -4.69 -10.35 -13.75
CA LYS A 95 -5.70 -10.62 -14.80
C LYS A 95 -5.91 -12.12 -15.03
N ALA A 96 -4.83 -12.89 -15.07
CA ALA A 96 -4.87 -14.31 -15.36
C ALA A 96 -5.34 -15.17 -14.18
N ASN A 97 -5.05 -14.76 -12.93
CA ASN A 97 -5.22 -15.64 -11.78
C ASN A 97 -6.23 -15.10 -10.74
N ALA A 98 -6.41 -13.80 -10.65
CA ALA A 98 -7.34 -13.18 -9.68
C ALA A 98 -8.16 -12.05 -10.35
N PRO A 99 -8.95 -12.33 -11.41
CA PRO A 99 -9.65 -11.33 -12.21
C PRO A 99 -10.78 -10.61 -11.45
N GLU A 100 -11.20 -11.13 -10.31
CA GLU A 100 -12.22 -10.51 -9.47
C GLU A 100 -11.66 -9.74 -8.28
N ALA A 101 -10.32 -9.75 -8.09
CA ALA A 101 -9.67 -9.13 -6.96
C ALA A 101 -9.91 -7.61 -6.90
N PHE A 102 -9.96 -7.08 -5.68
CA PHE A 102 -9.80 -5.65 -5.43
C PHE A 102 -8.30 -5.34 -5.32
N VAL A 103 -7.81 -4.37 -6.06
CA VAL A 103 -6.37 -4.08 -6.16
C VAL A 103 -6.04 -2.75 -5.51
N ILE A 104 -5.11 -2.77 -4.55
CA ILE A 104 -4.56 -1.58 -3.89
C ILE A 104 -3.12 -1.40 -4.32
N CYS A 105 -2.85 -0.38 -5.11
CA CYS A 105 -1.49 -0.06 -5.55
C CYS A 105 -0.81 0.90 -4.57
N ILE A 106 0.46 0.59 -4.22
CA ILE A 106 1.31 1.42 -3.35
C ILE A 106 2.58 1.87 -4.08
N THR A 107 2.87 1.26 -5.22
CA THR A 107 4.09 1.50 -6.00
C THR A 107 4.17 2.93 -6.52
N ASN A 108 5.35 3.56 -6.39
CA ASN A 108 5.62 4.91 -6.87
C ASN A 108 6.25 4.92 -8.29
N PRO A 109 6.00 6.00 -9.07
CA PRO A 109 5.12 7.15 -8.82
C PRO A 109 3.64 6.75 -8.86
N LEU A 110 2.94 6.92 -7.74
CA LEU A 110 1.66 6.26 -7.47
C LEU A 110 0.60 6.48 -8.54
N ASP A 111 0.29 7.74 -8.87
CA ASP A 111 -0.82 8.06 -9.78
C ASP A 111 -0.64 7.39 -11.15
N ALA A 112 0.60 7.38 -11.66
CA ALA A 112 0.94 6.72 -12.92
C ALA A 112 0.88 5.19 -12.81
N MET A 113 1.35 4.64 -11.67
CA MET A 113 1.37 3.18 -11.48
C MET A 113 -0.04 2.59 -11.27
N VAL A 114 -0.92 3.31 -10.58
CA VAL A 114 -2.34 2.91 -10.45
C VAL A 114 -3.02 2.87 -11.81
N TRP A 115 -2.81 3.92 -12.62
CA TRP A 115 -3.35 3.97 -13.96
C TRP A 115 -2.83 2.81 -14.82
N ALA A 116 -1.51 2.59 -14.83
CA ALA A 116 -0.89 1.52 -15.60
C ALA A 116 -1.36 0.13 -15.15
N LEU A 117 -1.44 -0.10 -13.83
CA LEU A 117 -1.89 -1.37 -13.27
C LEU A 117 -3.34 -1.68 -13.69
N ARG A 118 -4.21 -0.67 -13.69
CA ARG A 118 -5.58 -0.83 -14.19
C ARG A 118 -5.60 -1.22 -15.67
N GLU A 119 -4.84 -0.52 -16.51
CA GLU A 119 -4.79 -0.82 -17.96
C GLU A 119 -4.26 -2.25 -18.22
N PHE A 120 -3.19 -2.65 -17.53
CA PHE A 120 -2.60 -3.98 -17.74
C PHE A 120 -3.43 -5.12 -17.14
N SER A 121 -4.07 -4.90 -16.01
CA SER A 121 -4.97 -5.90 -15.41
C SER A 121 -6.30 -6.02 -16.13
N GLY A 122 -6.75 -4.96 -16.82
CA GLY A 122 -8.05 -4.89 -17.44
C GLY A 122 -9.23 -4.88 -16.45
N LEU A 123 -8.94 -4.67 -15.16
CA LEU A 123 -9.97 -4.58 -14.12
C LEU A 123 -10.75 -3.27 -14.24
N PRO A 124 -12.04 -3.26 -13.84
CA PRO A 124 -12.84 -2.05 -13.88
C PRO A 124 -12.31 -1.00 -12.91
N HIS A 125 -12.61 0.28 -13.20
CA HIS A 125 -12.08 1.43 -12.46
C HIS A 125 -12.32 1.36 -10.94
N ASN A 126 -13.45 0.84 -10.52
CA ASN A 126 -13.81 0.70 -9.10
C ASN A 126 -13.11 -0.45 -8.38
N LYS A 127 -12.33 -1.28 -9.09
CA LYS A 127 -11.56 -2.40 -8.51
C LYS A 127 -10.07 -2.08 -8.33
N VAL A 128 -9.57 -0.96 -8.85
CA VAL A 128 -8.15 -0.59 -8.75
C VAL A 128 -8.01 0.80 -8.14
N VAL A 129 -7.39 0.85 -6.98
CA VAL A 129 -7.18 2.11 -6.23
C VAL A 129 -5.71 2.29 -5.85
N GLY A 130 -5.32 3.54 -5.61
CA GLY A 130 -4.02 3.90 -5.03
C GLY A 130 -4.14 4.21 -3.54
N MET A 131 -3.16 3.78 -2.75
CA MET A 131 -3.06 4.17 -1.34
C MET A 131 -2.00 5.26 -1.19
N ALA A 132 -2.43 6.49 -0.95
CA ALA A 132 -1.56 7.64 -0.68
C ALA A 132 -2.17 8.62 0.32
N GLY A 133 -3.36 9.11 0.10
CA GLY A 133 -3.99 10.14 0.93
C GLY A 133 -4.12 9.75 2.41
N ILE A 134 -4.31 8.48 2.71
CA ILE A 134 -4.31 7.97 4.09
C ILE A 134 -2.93 8.19 4.74
N LEU A 135 -1.84 7.90 4.02
CA LEU A 135 -0.48 8.11 4.50
C LEU A 135 -0.17 9.61 4.65
N ASP A 136 -0.53 10.42 3.65
CA ASP A 136 -0.26 11.85 3.66
C ASP A 136 -1.06 12.57 4.76
N SER A 137 -2.31 12.18 4.96
CA SER A 137 -3.14 12.64 6.07
C SER A 137 -2.58 12.20 7.44
N ALA A 138 -2.08 10.97 7.55
CA ALA A 138 -1.46 10.48 8.77
C ALA A 138 -0.19 11.25 9.12
N ARG A 139 0.64 11.59 8.13
CA ARG A 139 1.82 12.44 8.31
C ARG A 139 1.43 13.85 8.77
N PHE A 140 0.43 14.45 8.13
CA PHE A 140 -0.06 15.76 8.50
C PHE A 140 -0.59 15.77 9.95
N ARG A 141 -1.36 14.76 10.34
CA ARG A 141 -1.82 14.57 11.73
C ARG A 141 -0.66 14.42 12.71
N HIS A 142 0.36 13.64 12.35
CA HIS A 142 1.54 13.42 13.20
C HIS A 142 2.28 14.74 13.47
N PHE A 143 2.59 15.53 12.43
CA PHE A 143 3.29 16.79 12.57
C PHE A 143 2.45 17.85 13.31
N LEU A 144 1.14 17.89 13.13
CA LEU A 144 0.27 18.75 13.93
C LEU A 144 0.29 18.36 15.42
N ALA A 145 0.29 17.04 15.71
CA ALA A 145 0.37 16.58 17.10
C ALA A 145 1.69 16.97 17.77
N GLU A 146 2.81 16.92 17.02
CA GLU A 146 4.12 17.39 17.50
C GLU A 146 4.11 18.90 17.74
N GLU A 147 3.62 19.70 16.77
CA GLU A 147 3.59 21.17 16.85
C GLU A 147 2.78 21.65 18.06
N PHE A 148 1.60 21.07 18.27
CA PHE A 148 0.72 21.44 19.38
C PHE A 148 0.97 20.67 20.68
N SER A 149 1.94 19.74 20.71
CA SER A 149 2.26 18.90 21.86
C SER A 149 1.03 18.15 22.43
N VAL A 150 0.21 17.57 21.55
CA VAL A 150 -0.99 16.81 21.89
C VAL A 150 -0.95 15.40 21.35
N SER A 151 -1.87 14.54 21.78
CA SER A 151 -2.01 13.20 21.22
C SER A 151 -2.47 13.24 19.75
N VAL A 152 -1.93 12.36 18.90
CA VAL A 152 -2.41 12.18 17.53
C VAL A 152 -3.88 11.78 17.47
N LYS A 153 -4.46 11.26 18.56
CA LYS A 153 -5.87 10.91 18.67
C LYS A 153 -6.77 12.14 18.70
N ASP A 154 -6.24 13.28 19.10
CA ASP A 154 -6.96 14.54 19.18
C ASP A 154 -6.87 15.36 17.89
N ILE A 155 -6.19 14.83 16.88
CA ILE A 155 -6.03 15.48 15.58
C ILE A 155 -6.96 14.89 14.54
N THR A 156 -7.76 15.76 13.92
CA THR A 156 -8.48 15.47 12.67
C THR A 156 -7.86 16.29 11.56
N ALA A 157 -7.34 15.67 10.52
CA ALA A 157 -6.73 16.39 9.40
C ALA A 157 -6.75 15.56 8.12
N PHE A 158 -6.80 16.25 6.98
CA PHE A 158 -6.92 15.64 5.66
C PHE A 158 -5.93 16.24 4.67
N VAL A 159 -5.43 15.36 3.80
CA VAL A 159 -4.68 15.71 2.60
C VAL A 159 -5.38 15.08 1.41
N LEU A 160 -5.67 15.86 0.38
CA LEU A 160 -6.27 15.42 -0.88
C LEU A 160 -5.32 15.68 -2.06
N GLY A 161 -5.78 15.42 -3.27
CA GLY A 161 -5.01 15.63 -4.49
C GLY A 161 -4.15 14.43 -4.88
N GLY A 162 -3.18 14.64 -5.77
CA GLY A 162 -2.24 13.62 -6.20
C GLY A 162 -1.16 13.34 -5.16
N HIS A 163 -0.45 12.22 -5.29
CA HIS A 163 0.64 11.88 -4.38
C HIS A 163 1.97 12.48 -4.84
N GLY A 164 2.29 13.68 -4.36
CA GLY A 164 3.50 14.43 -4.72
C GLY A 164 3.28 15.94 -4.68
N ASP A 165 3.81 16.65 -5.68
CA ASP A 165 3.76 18.12 -5.75
C ASP A 165 2.33 18.69 -5.89
N THR A 166 1.36 17.83 -6.17
CA THR A 166 -0.07 18.16 -6.30
C THR A 166 -0.90 17.78 -5.06
N MET A 167 -0.26 17.45 -3.96
CA MET A 167 -0.93 17.28 -2.66
C MET A 167 -1.55 18.60 -2.19
N VAL A 168 -2.72 18.51 -1.59
CA VAL A 168 -3.45 19.65 -1.04
C VAL A 168 -3.83 19.35 0.42
N PRO A 169 -3.05 19.81 1.41
CA PRO A 169 -3.48 19.81 2.80
C PRO A 169 -4.72 20.69 2.95
N LEU A 170 -5.63 20.29 3.83
CA LEU A 170 -6.90 21.00 4.06
C LEU A 170 -6.97 21.58 5.48
N PRO A 171 -6.24 22.68 5.78
CA PRO A 171 -6.27 23.28 7.12
C PRO A 171 -7.68 23.67 7.56
N ARG A 172 -8.51 24.18 6.63
CA ARG A 172 -9.90 24.57 6.90
C ARG A 172 -10.77 23.44 7.48
N TYR A 173 -10.46 22.18 7.12
CA TYR A 173 -11.18 21.00 7.59
C TYR A 173 -10.38 20.19 8.60
N SER A 174 -9.32 20.79 9.16
CA SER A 174 -8.46 20.18 10.16
C SER A 174 -8.71 20.80 11.52
N ALA A 175 -8.64 19.99 12.58
CA ALA A 175 -8.91 20.42 13.93
C ALA A 175 -7.96 19.73 14.93
N VAL A 176 -7.69 20.43 16.05
CA VAL A 176 -6.94 19.93 17.19
C VAL A 176 -7.85 20.01 18.42
N GLY A 177 -8.15 18.87 19.03
CA GLY A 177 -9.07 18.81 20.16
C GLY A 177 -10.47 19.39 19.87
N GLY A 178 -10.89 19.35 18.60
CA GLY A 178 -12.16 19.92 18.15
C GLY A 178 -12.10 21.42 17.78
N ILE A 179 -10.97 22.11 18.01
CA ILE A 179 -10.78 23.50 17.59
C ILE A 179 -10.26 23.52 16.16
N PRO A 180 -10.90 24.25 15.23
CA PRO A 180 -10.43 24.36 13.85
C PRO A 180 -9.00 24.88 13.79
N LEU A 181 -8.16 24.29 12.93
CA LEU A 181 -6.75 24.67 12.80
C LEU A 181 -6.54 26.16 12.45
N PRO A 182 -7.37 26.83 11.64
CA PRO A 182 -7.24 28.27 11.39
C PRO A 182 -7.50 29.17 12.60
N ASP A 183 -8.09 28.63 13.68
CA ASP A 183 -8.45 29.39 14.90
C ASP A 183 -7.38 29.24 16.00
N LEU A 184 -6.33 28.43 15.73
CA LEU A 184 -5.17 28.18 16.60
C LEU A 184 -3.93 28.93 16.15
#